data_8a2e21364befa85686ba5c697a7d911a
#
_entry.id   8a2e21364befa85686ba5c697a7d911a
#
_cell.length_a   1.000
_cell.length_b   1.000
_cell.length_c   1.000
_cell.angle_alpha   90.00
_cell.angle_beta   90.00
_cell.angle_gamma   90.00
#
_symmetry.space_group_name_H-M   'P 1'
#
loop_
_entity.id
_entity.type
_entity.pdbx_description
1 polymer ?
#
loop_
_entity_poly.entity_id
_entity_poly.type
_entity_poly.pdbx_seq_one_letter_code
_entity_poly.pdbx_strand_id
1 'polypeptide(L)'
;MKKFKNLFMAMLAMLAMVLPSSVASAQTVDTQAGGTGTITIRNASQSQTYTVYKLFDATVTADGTGISYKVPTGKTLPADNPYFAVDSKGNVTAKEGATVSSEAFATWAKSFGTEVKSATATDNTLVFTNLTFGYYFVTSSLGAVLTVDSTTPNATVIDKNTTNPTIPDSTNGGGKKIVAADGTTTSTTTAKIGDTVPFQFKFNATNFVTAADVTTKQIKSYTITDTPTALTINQDSVVVKVGTKILIKDQDYTVSFDNTGKMTVVLTWIKADKSTIYNSPIEVSVTYSAVVNKDAKEGEATNTATLGYNSFDPTNPTDPNHPDNPNPTPTDPTPVNPKDPDDNSTTVTTHRFTLKKTNEANDTLTGAEFKLYDASTGGTEIKVVKDTDGTYRVAEANEEGVVIEAGQVVIKGLKGTTTYYLEETKAPDGYNILTKRQAIEVTSDNTAEANVVNKKGGLLPSTGSIGTTMFYLSGAVMLIGAFIFMVSKRRMKNL
;
A
#
# COMPACT_ATOMS: atom_id res chain seq x y z
N MET A 1 19.63 -26.32 -5.64
CA MET A 1 20.19 -25.08 -6.19
C MET A 1 19.96 -25.05 -7.70
N LYS A 2 18.80 -24.57 -8.15
CA LYS A 2 18.53 -24.32 -9.57
C LYS A 2 18.68 -22.83 -9.80
N LYS A 3 19.66 -22.46 -10.59
CA LYS A 3 19.94 -21.07 -11.00
C LYS A 3 18.76 -20.58 -11.82
N PHE A 4 18.08 -19.55 -11.32
CA PHE A 4 17.13 -18.77 -12.12
C PHE A 4 17.93 -18.05 -13.19
N LYS A 5 17.75 -18.46 -14.44
CA LYS A 5 18.15 -17.69 -15.61
C LYS A 5 17.11 -16.58 -15.76
N ASN A 6 17.45 -15.36 -15.34
CA ASN A 6 16.71 -14.18 -15.73
C ASN A 6 16.83 -14.03 -17.24
N LEU A 7 15.73 -14.23 -17.92
CA LEU A 7 15.60 -13.96 -19.34
C LEU A 7 15.50 -12.45 -19.52
N PHE A 8 16.65 -11.79 -19.66
CA PHE A 8 16.70 -10.40 -20.06
C PHE A 8 16.43 -10.31 -21.56
N MET A 9 15.23 -9.90 -21.94
CA MET A 9 14.93 -9.56 -23.31
C MET A 9 15.28 -8.09 -23.51
N ALA A 10 16.46 -7.85 -24.13
CA ALA A 10 16.86 -6.54 -24.58
C ALA A 10 16.00 -6.17 -25.79
N MET A 11 15.14 -5.16 -25.67
CA MET A 11 14.37 -4.67 -26.81
C MET A 11 14.96 -3.37 -27.36
N LEU A 12 15.14 -3.41 -28.65
CA LEU A 12 15.82 -2.48 -29.52
C LEU A 12 14.94 -1.36 -30.00
N ALA A 13 15.44 -0.13 -29.96
CA ALA A 13 14.99 0.89 -30.88
C ALA A 13 15.73 0.68 -32.22
N MET A 14 15.06 0.10 -33.22
CA MET A 14 15.53 0.13 -34.58
C MET A 14 15.41 1.57 -35.10
N LEU A 15 16.52 2.29 -35.16
CA LEU A 15 16.65 3.35 -36.13
C LEU A 15 16.96 2.64 -37.46
N ALA A 16 15.93 2.48 -38.30
CA ALA A 16 16.11 1.92 -39.64
C ALA A 16 17.12 2.80 -40.38
N MET A 17 18.31 2.31 -40.54
CA MET A 17 19.24 2.86 -41.51
C MET A 17 18.65 2.60 -42.90
N VAL A 18 17.94 3.55 -43.46
CA VAL A 18 17.71 3.62 -44.89
C VAL A 18 19.05 4.09 -45.47
N LEU A 19 19.91 3.14 -45.81
CA LEU A 19 21.05 3.44 -46.68
C LEU A 19 20.48 3.78 -48.07
N PRO A 20 20.63 5.02 -48.57
CA PRO A 20 20.38 5.25 -49.99
C PRO A 20 21.37 4.44 -50.76
N SER A 21 20.89 3.53 -51.61
CA SER A 21 21.69 2.90 -52.67
C SER A 21 22.11 3.96 -53.69
N SER A 22 23.07 4.80 -53.33
CA SER A 22 23.69 5.72 -54.29
C SER A 22 24.99 5.12 -54.80
N VAL A 23 25.03 4.94 -56.11
CA VAL A 23 26.19 4.60 -56.93
C VAL A 23 27.41 5.42 -56.49
N ALA A 24 28.46 4.71 -56.09
CA ALA A 24 29.70 5.29 -55.62
C ALA A 24 30.37 6.13 -56.68
N SER A 25 30.21 7.44 -56.65
CA SER A 25 31.20 8.36 -57.21
C SER A 25 32.38 8.37 -56.25
N ALA A 26 33.62 8.20 -56.82
CA ALA A 26 34.85 8.26 -56.05
C ALA A 26 35.02 9.64 -55.41
N GLN A 27 34.59 9.78 -54.13
CA GLN A 27 34.82 10.96 -53.33
C GLN A 27 36.18 10.87 -52.67
N THR A 28 37.03 11.84 -52.91
CA THR A 28 38.23 12.08 -52.11
C THR A 28 37.78 12.39 -50.68
N VAL A 29 38.00 11.45 -49.80
CA VAL A 29 37.69 11.60 -48.35
C VAL A 29 38.75 12.53 -47.76
N ASP A 30 38.38 13.80 -47.53
CA ASP A 30 39.20 14.67 -46.73
C ASP A 30 38.99 14.29 -45.25
N THR A 31 40.06 13.75 -44.67
CA THR A 31 40.04 13.23 -43.29
C THR A 31 40.10 14.36 -42.28
N GLN A 32 39.02 15.10 -42.06
CA GLN A 32 38.90 15.88 -40.85
C GLN A 32 38.47 14.95 -39.70
N ALA A 33 39.46 14.29 -39.13
CA ALA A 33 39.35 13.68 -37.84
C ALA A 33 39.27 14.81 -36.78
N GLY A 34 38.14 15.04 -36.14
CA GLY A 34 38.18 15.96 -35.03
C GLY A 34 36.93 16.71 -34.63
N GLY A 35 35.77 16.15 -34.80
CA GLY A 35 34.56 16.65 -34.16
C GLY A 35 34.24 15.91 -32.85
N THR A 36 33.59 16.58 -31.93
CA THR A 36 33.01 15.97 -30.73
C THR A 36 31.51 16.18 -30.72
N GLY A 37 30.81 15.15 -30.28
CA GLY A 37 29.36 15.16 -30.12
C GLY A 37 28.92 14.78 -28.71
N THR A 38 27.63 14.69 -28.51
CA THR A 38 27.01 14.26 -27.26
C THR A 38 26.11 13.06 -27.49
N ILE A 39 25.99 12.20 -26.48
CA ILE A 39 24.95 11.18 -26.38
C ILE A 39 24.09 11.52 -25.20
N THR A 40 22.80 11.76 -25.45
CA THR A 40 21.80 12.03 -24.41
C THR A 40 20.93 10.79 -24.22
N ILE A 41 20.96 10.23 -23.02
CA ILE A 41 20.06 9.13 -22.63
C ILE A 41 18.83 9.78 -22.00
N ARG A 42 17.66 9.64 -22.60
CA ARG A 42 16.37 10.00 -22.02
C ARG A 42 15.74 8.77 -21.35
N ASN A 43 14.92 9.00 -20.33
CA ASN A 43 14.36 7.99 -19.44
C ASN A 43 15.44 7.14 -18.75
N ALA A 44 16.59 7.75 -18.49
CA ALA A 44 17.62 7.10 -17.71
C ALA A 44 17.07 6.69 -16.35
N SER A 45 17.29 5.42 -15.97
CA SER A 45 16.85 4.91 -14.67
C SER A 45 17.77 5.40 -13.57
N GLN A 46 17.22 6.07 -12.57
CA GLN A 46 17.99 6.58 -11.44
C GLN A 46 18.78 5.45 -10.74
N SER A 47 20.01 5.76 -10.32
CA SER A 47 20.95 4.82 -9.69
C SER A 47 21.46 3.71 -10.61
N GLN A 48 21.12 3.72 -11.90
CA GLN A 48 21.69 2.80 -12.88
C GLN A 48 22.91 3.41 -13.56
N THR A 49 23.92 2.57 -13.80
CA THR A 49 25.15 2.97 -14.48
C THR A 49 25.03 2.71 -15.98
N TYR A 50 25.31 3.72 -16.76
CA TYR A 50 25.36 3.66 -18.23
C TYR A 50 26.82 3.74 -18.66
N THR A 51 27.22 2.83 -19.57
CA THR A 51 28.58 2.74 -20.07
C THR A 51 28.56 2.87 -21.59
N VAL A 52 29.38 3.77 -22.11
CA VAL A 52 29.53 4.06 -23.54
C VAL A 52 30.80 3.39 -24.10
N TYR A 53 30.62 2.54 -25.09
CA TYR A 53 31.67 1.85 -25.79
C TYR A 53 31.77 2.39 -27.22
N LYS A 54 32.98 2.79 -27.65
CA LYS A 54 33.26 3.15 -29.03
C LYS A 54 33.62 1.89 -29.80
N LEU A 55 32.89 1.57 -30.86
CA LEU A 55 33.12 0.42 -31.72
C LEU A 55 34.01 0.78 -32.90
N PHE A 56 33.68 1.88 -33.60
CA PHE A 56 34.41 2.32 -34.80
C PHE A 56 34.66 3.82 -34.74
N ASP A 57 35.76 4.24 -35.38
CA ASP A 57 36.04 5.65 -35.67
C ASP A 57 35.22 6.10 -36.87
N ALA A 58 34.72 7.34 -36.84
CA ALA A 58 34.03 7.93 -37.97
C ALA A 58 34.87 9.00 -38.65
N THR A 59 34.82 9.02 -39.96
CA THR A 59 35.33 10.11 -40.81
C THR A 59 34.14 10.75 -41.50
N VAL A 60 34.10 12.08 -41.50
CA VAL A 60 33.00 12.87 -42.07
C VAL A 60 33.56 13.60 -43.28
N THR A 61 32.77 13.66 -44.38
CA THR A 61 33.13 14.48 -45.55
C THR A 61 33.18 15.96 -45.20
N ALA A 62 33.96 16.75 -45.92
CA ALA A 62 34.14 18.18 -45.65
C ALA A 62 32.82 18.98 -45.67
N ASP A 63 31.82 18.54 -46.42
CA ASP A 63 30.48 19.10 -46.50
C ASP A 63 29.53 18.56 -45.40
N GLY A 64 29.98 17.63 -44.54
CA GLY A 64 29.20 17.04 -43.48
C GLY A 64 28.08 16.08 -43.94
N THR A 65 27.97 15.80 -45.24
CA THR A 65 26.87 15.02 -45.81
C THR A 65 27.15 13.52 -45.86
N GLY A 66 28.43 13.11 -45.83
CA GLY A 66 28.86 11.71 -45.88
C GLY A 66 29.60 11.30 -44.62
N ILE A 67 29.37 10.08 -44.18
CA ILE A 67 30.07 9.46 -43.07
C ILE A 67 30.61 8.09 -43.48
N SER A 68 31.80 7.74 -43.05
CA SER A 68 32.31 6.38 -43.14
C SER A 68 32.94 5.95 -41.83
N TYR A 69 32.84 4.68 -41.52
CA TYR A 69 33.39 4.10 -40.29
C TYR A 69 34.64 3.30 -40.59
N LYS A 70 35.62 3.37 -39.70
CA LYS A 70 36.85 2.58 -39.78
C LYS A 70 37.10 1.85 -38.48
N VAL A 71 37.74 0.70 -38.58
CA VAL A 71 38.21 -0.02 -37.38
C VAL A 71 39.26 0.86 -36.69
N PRO A 72 39.12 1.09 -35.36
CA PRO A 72 40.09 1.92 -34.64
C PRO A 72 41.52 1.40 -34.79
N THR A 73 42.47 2.33 -34.81
CA THR A 73 43.91 1.99 -34.91
C THR A 73 44.29 1.03 -33.77
N GLY A 74 45.01 -0.04 -34.15
CA GLY A 74 45.46 -1.08 -33.22
C GLY A 74 44.42 -2.17 -32.90
N LYS A 75 43.21 -2.09 -33.49
CA LYS A 75 42.21 -3.16 -33.43
C LYS A 75 42.11 -3.91 -34.76
N THR A 76 41.70 -5.17 -34.67
CA THR A 76 41.37 -5.99 -35.84
C THR A 76 39.94 -6.50 -35.66
N LEU A 77 39.09 -6.30 -36.68
CA LEU A 77 37.75 -6.87 -36.67
C LEU A 77 37.84 -8.39 -36.84
N PRO A 78 37.30 -9.19 -35.87
CA PRO A 78 37.36 -10.65 -36.01
C PRO A 78 36.69 -11.13 -37.30
N ALA A 79 37.34 -12.05 -38.03
CA ALA A 79 36.84 -12.55 -39.31
C ALA A 79 35.51 -13.31 -39.18
N ASP A 80 35.25 -13.91 -38.00
CA ASP A 80 34.09 -14.68 -37.66
C ASP A 80 32.95 -13.82 -37.04
N ASN A 81 33.17 -12.49 -36.87
CA ASN A 81 32.10 -11.66 -36.36
C ASN A 81 30.90 -11.64 -37.32
N PRO A 82 29.67 -11.81 -36.83
CA PRO A 82 28.51 -11.91 -37.70
C PRO A 82 27.89 -10.56 -38.10
N TYR A 83 28.41 -9.43 -37.58
CA TYR A 83 27.74 -8.14 -37.65
C TYR A 83 28.31 -7.20 -38.70
N PHE A 84 29.64 -7.15 -38.85
CA PHE A 84 30.30 -6.15 -39.67
C PHE A 84 31.35 -6.79 -40.61
N ALA A 85 31.57 -6.13 -41.74
CA ALA A 85 32.64 -6.44 -42.70
C ALA A 85 33.47 -5.19 -42.97
N VAL A 86 34.70 -5.37 -43.45
CA VAL A 86 35.56 -4.29 -43.91
C VAL A 86 35.67 -4.40 -45.44
N ASP A 87 35.37 -3.31 -46.14
CA ASP A 87 35.48 -3.25 -47.59
C ASP A 87 36.94 -3.11 -48.05
N SER A 88 37.19 -3.17 -49.37
CA SER A 88 38.55 -3.04 -49.99
C SER A 88 39.17 -1.67 -49.72
N LYS A 89 38.42 -0.65 -49.28
CA LYS A 89 38.89 0.70 -48.93
C LYS A 89 39.12 0.87 -47.43
N GLY A 90 38.91 -0.20 -46.65
CA GLY A 90 39.04 -0.21 -45.18
C GLY A 90 37.86 0.37 -44.46
N ASN A 91 36.70 0.59 -45.11
CA ASN A 91 35.50 1.07 -44.42
C ASN A 91 34.70 -0.09 -43.83
N VAL A 92 34.12 0.14 -42.69
CA VAL A 92 33.24 -0.83 -41.99
C VAL A 92 31.82 -0.71 -42.55
N THR A 93 31.26 -1.85 -42.93
CA THR A 93 29.88 -1.98 -43.41
C THR A 93 29.15 -3.07 -42.62
N ALA A 94 27.84 -2.92 -42.46
CA ALA A 94 27.00 -3.99 -41.84
C ALA A 94 26.94 -5.19 -42.82
N LYS A 95 27.02 -6.39 -42.27
CA LYS A 95 26.74 -7.62 -43.02
C LYS A 95 25.23 -7.76 -43.27
N GLU A 96 24.86 -8.36 -44.38
CA GLU A 96 23.46 -8.65 -44.68
C GLU A 96 22.84 -9.54 -43.61
N GLY A 97 21.65 -9.14 -43.09
CA GLY A 97 20.95 -9.83 -42.00
C GLY A 97 21.55 -9.62 -40.61
N ALA A 98 22.55 -8.76 -40.44
CA ALA A 98 23.15 -8.49 -39.16
C ALA A 98 22.11 -7.80 -38.22
N THR A 99 21.85 -8.41 -37.05
CA THR A 99 20.99 -7.88 -36.04
C THR A 99 21.80 -7.25 -34.90
N VAL A 100 21.95 -5.92 -34.91
CA VAL A 100 22.72 -5.15 -33.92
C VAL A 100 21.92 -4.89 -32.63
N SER A 101 20.89 -5.70 -32.41
CA SER A 101 19.86 -5.56 -31.36
C SER A 101 19.82 -6.74 -30.37
N SER A 102 20.62 -7.75 -30.58
CA SER A 102 20.57 -8.97 -29.80
C SER A 102 21.50 -8.91 -28.57
N GLU A 103 21.22 -9.73 -27.57
CA GLU A 103 22.13 -9.96 -26.43
C GLU A 103 23.52 -10.44 -26.90
N ALA A 104 23.53 -11.24 -27.96
CA ALA A 104 24.78 -11.68 -28.58
C ALA A 104 25.58 -10.52 -29.17
N PHE A 105 24.91 -9.55 -29.82
CA PHE A 105 25.56 -8.31 -30.26
C PHE A 105 26.08 -7.50 -29.08
N ALA A 106 25.29 -7.34 -27.99
CA ALA A 106 25.72 -6.62 -26.82
C ALA A 106 27.00 -7.22 -26.19
N THR A 107 27.06 -8.54 -26.11
CA THR A 107 28.23 -9.27 -25.60
C THR A 107 29.45 -9.03 -26.52
N TRP A 108 29.28 -9.14 -27.83
CA TRP A 108 30.31 -8.86 -28.81
C TRP A 108 30.77 -7.40 -28.73
N ALA A 109 29.84 -6.43 -28.70
CA ALA A 109 30.13 -5.00 -28.69
C ALA A 109 30.91 -4.58 -27.42
N LYS A 110 30.63 -5.16 -26.28
CA LYS A 110 31.42 -4.97 -25.06
C LYS A 110 32.84 -5.53 -25.19
N SER A 111 32.97 -6.69 -25.79
CA SER A 111 34.28 -7.34 -26.01
C SER A 111 35.14 -6.63 -27.02
N PHE A 112 34.55 -6.22 -28.15
CA PHE A 112 35.25 -5.54 -29.24
C PHE A 112 35.47 -4.04 -28.96
N GLY A 113 34.46 -3.35 -28.40
CA GLY A 113 34.45 -1.91 -28.15
C GLY A 113 35.56 -1.46 -27.20
N THR A 114 35.77 -0.17 -27.15
CA THR A 114 36.58 0.48 -26.10
C THR A 114 35.66 1.28 -25.23
N GLU A 115 35.64 1.00 -23.94
CA GLU A 115 34.95 1.83 -22.98
C GLU A 115 35.53 3.24 -22.98
N VAL A 116 34.70 4.25 -23.23
CA VAL A 116 35.14 5.66 -23.33
C VAL A 116 34.58 6.51 -22.22
N LYS A 117 33.37 6.19 -21.72
CA LYS A 117 32.75 6.88 -20.59
C LYS A 117 31.78 5.95 -19.85
N SER A 118 31.68 6.19 -18.54
CA SER A 118 30.66 5.55 -17.67
C SER A 118 30.16 6.57 -16.68
N ALA A 119 28.86 6.56 -16.40
CA ALA A 119 28.24 7.43 -15.37
C ALA A 119 26.95 6.80 -14.84
N THR A 120 26.67 7.06 -13.57
CA THR A 120 25.42 6.66 -12.93
C THR A 120 24.38 7.79 -13.08
N ALA A 121 23.19 7.44 -13.53
CA ALA A 121 22.11 8.41 -13.67
C ALA A 121 21.59 8.87 -12.30
N THR A 122 21.55 10.17 -12.11
CA THR A 122 20.96 10.84 -10.93
C THR A 122 19.57 11.42 -11.24
N ASP A 123 19.21 11.48 -12.51
CA ASP A 123 17.97 12.00 -13.04
C ASP A 123 17.50 11.16 -14.23
N ASN A 124 16.34 11.47 -14.82
CA ASN A 124 15.78 10.82 -16.01
C ASN A 124 16.51 11.17 -17.32
N THR A 125 17.51 12.02 -17.25
CA THR A 125 18.35 12.41 -18.39
C THR A 125 19.81 12.34 -18.00
N LEU A 126 20.59 11.54 -18.78
CA LEU A 126 22.04 11.46 -18.63
C LEU A 126 22.72 11.89 -19.92
N VAL A 127 23.68 12.79 -19.85
CA VAL A 127 24.37 13.33 -21.02
C VAL A 127 25.86 13.00 -20.95
N PHE A 128 26.34 12.30 -21.99
CA PHE A 128 27.77 12.10 -22.26
C PHE A 128 28.24 13.14 -23.27
N THR A 129 29.16 14.01 -22.88
CA THR A 129 29.70 15.08 -23.73
C THR A 129 31.11 14.75 -24.21
N ASN A 130 31.63 15.51 -25.18
CA ASN A 130 33.01 15.39 -25.69
C ASN A 130 33.37 13.98 -26.19
N LEU A 131 32.42 13.33 -26.86
CA LEU A 131 32.64 12.07 -27.54
C LEU A 131 33.17 12.35 -28.94
N THR A 132 34.34 11.81 -29.34
CA THR A 132 34.84 11.92 -30.70
C THR A 132 33.88 11.23 -31.68
N PHE A 133 33.81 11.68 -32.92
CA PHE A 133 32.93 11.05 -33.89
C PHE A 133 33.21 9.55 -34.03
N GLY A 134 32.19 8.73 -34.08
CA GLY A 134 32.31 7.26 -34.13
C GLY A 134 30.98 6.55 -34.11
N TYR A 135 31.03 5.25 -34.19
CA TYR A 135 29.91 4.35 -33.98
C TYR A 135 29.97 3.85 -32.55
N TYR A 136 28.92 4.08 -31.81
CA TYR A 136 28.90 3.82 -30.37
C TYR A 136 27.85 2.78 -29.99
N PHE A 137 28.17 2.09 -28.92
CA PHE A 137 27.27 1.20 -28.22
C PHE A 137 27.16 1.66 -26.77
N VAL A 138 25.92 1.77 -26.26
CA VAL A 138 25.66 2.13 -24.86
C VAL A 138 24.97 0.98 -24.18
N THR A 139 25.38 0.69 -22.97
CA THR A 139 24.71 -0.30 -22.12
C THR A 139 24.29 0.35 -20.81
N SER A 140 23.20 -0.15 -20.18
CA SER A 140 22.88 0.15 -18.80
C SER A 140 23.13 -1.09 -17.93
N SER A 141 23.27 -0.88 -16.62
CA SER A 141 23.33 -1.98 -15.64
C SER A 141 22.04 -2.82 -15.61
N LEU A 142 20.94 -2.33 -16.20
CA LEU A 142 19.69 -3.08 -16.42
C LEU A 142 19.69 -3.87 -17.75
N GLY A 143 20.74 -3.78 -18.56
CA GLY A 143 20.88 -4.53 -19.82
C GLY A 143 20.35 -3.82 -21.08
N ALA A 144 19.98 -2.54 -21.01
CA ALA A 144 19.61 -1.77 -22.20
C ALA A 144 20.78 -1.70 -23.20
N VAL A 145 20.47 -1.86 -24.48
CA VAL A 145 21.41 -1.85 -25.60
C VAL A 145 21.00 -0.73 -26.55
N LEU A 146 21.90 0.22 -26.79
CA LEU A 146 21.62 1.42 -27.57
C LEU A 146 22.76 1.66 -28.55
N THR A 147 22.46 1.72 -29.83
CA THR A 147 23.45 2.07 -30.87
C THR A 147 23.29 3.52 -31.30
N VAL A 148 24.39 4.22 -31.44
CA VAL A 148 24.45 5.62 -31.82
C VAL A 148 25.44 5.77 -32.97
N ASP A 149 25.00 6.35 -34.07
CA ASP A 149 25.89 6.78 -35.16
C ASP A 149 26.15 8.29 -35.07
N SER A 150 27.18 8.73 -35.78
CA SER A 150 27.64 10.13 -35.74
C SER A 150 27.04 11.02 -36.82
N THR A 151 26.04 10.58 -37.57
CA THR A 151 25.35 11.44 -38.56
C THR A 151 24.65 12.63 -37.93
N THR A 152 24.40 12.52 -36.61
CA THR A 152 23.91 13.62 -35.79
C THR A 152 24.89 13.84 -34.64
N PRO A 153 25.58 14.99 -34.55
CA PRO A 153 26.57 15.27 -33.50
C PRO A 153 25.96 15.27 -32.08
N ASN A 154 24.63 15.29 -31.95
CA ASN A 154 23.90 15.24 -30.69
C ASN A 154 22.84 14.12 -30.76
N ALA A 155 23.27 12.88 -30.56
CA ALA A 155 22.38 11.75 -30.57
C ALA A 155 21.54 11.69 -29.28
N THR A 156 20.23 11.40 -29.42
CA THR A 156 19.35 11.15 -28.29
C THR A 156 18.90 9.69 -28.36
N VAL A 157 19.02 9.01 -27.24
CA VAL A 157 18.60 7.63 -27.07
C VAL A 157 17.60 7.56 -25.94
N ILE A 158 16.55 6.77 -26.13
CA ILE A 158 15.56 6.53 -25.07
C ILE A 158 15.86 5.18 -24.44
N ASP A 159 16.15 5.19 -23.13
CA ASP A 159 16.22 3.93 -22.40
C ASP A 159 14.79 3.39 -22.24
N LYS A 160 14.52 2.29 -22.93
CA LYS A 160 13.30 1.52 -22.81
C LYS A 160 13.51 0.45 -21.75
N ASN A 161 13.55 0.85 -20.49
CA ASN A 161 13.58 -0.09 -19.38
C ASN A 161 12.31 -0.96 -19.43
N THR A 162 12.49 -2.22 -19.79
CA THR A 162 11.41 -3.20 -19.96
C THR A 162 11.20 -4.09 -18.75
N THR A 163 11.72 -3.70 -17.58
CA THR A 163 11.37 -4.37 -16.32
C THR A 163 9.89 -4.17 -16.07
N ASN A 164 9.13 -5.26 -16.04
CA ASN A 164 7.68 -5.18 -15.77
C ASN A 164 7.43 -4.65 -14.36
N PRO A 165 6.33 -3.92 -14.14
CA PRO A 165 5.94 -3.50 -12.79
C PRO A 165 5.72 -4.73 -11.91
N THR A 166 6.07 -4.62 -10.64
CA THR A 166 5.98 -5.73 -9.68
C THR A 166 5.38 -5.27 -8.36
N ILE A 167 4.65 -6.16 -7.72
CA ILE A 167 4.26 -6.02 -6.32
C ILE A 167 5.29 -6.84 -5.53
N PRO A 168 6.20 -6.20 -4.76
CA PRO A 168 7.16 -6.91 -3.92
C PRO A 168 6.44 -7.76 -2.88
N ASP A 169 7.06 -8.86 -2.45
CA ASP A 169 6.48 -9.69 -1.38
C ASP A 169 6.43 -8.96 -0.03
N SER A 170 5.64 -9.49 0.88
CA SER A 170 5.38 -8.91 2.20
C SER A 170 6.64 -8.80 3.07
N THR A 171 7.64 -9.66 2.88
CA THR A 171 8.91 -9.62 3.63
C THR A 171 9.75 -8.42 3.25
N ASN A 172 9.51 -7.83 2.06
CA ASN A 172 10.15 -6.63 1.56
C ASN A 172 9.27 -5.38 1.71
N GLY A 173 8.21 -5.45 2.52
CA GLY A 173 7.30 -4.32 2.81
C GLY A 173 6.43 -3.89 1.64
N GLY A 174 6.32 -4.73 0.58
CA GLY A 174 5.46 -4.51 -0.57
C GLY A 174 4.03 -4.98 -0.37
N GLY A 175 3.19 -4.74 -1.38
CA GLY A 175 1.80 -5.15 -1.37
C GLY A 175 0.92 -4.34 -0.41
N LYS A 176 -0.17 -4.97 0.00
CA LYS A 176 -1.16 -4.40 0.91
C LYS A 176 -0.81 -4.68 2.37
N LYS A 177 -0.77 -3.64 3.20
CA LYS A 177 -0.43 -3.74 4.63
C LYS A 177 -1.28 -2.80 5.48
N ILE A 178 -1.44 -3.19 6.76
CA ILE A 178 -1.88 -2.33 7.85
C ILE A 178 -0.63 -1.71 8.45
N VAL A 179 -0.68 -0.42 8.78
CA VAL A 179 0.43 0.32 9.36
C VAL A 179 0.14 0.58 10.85
N ALA A 180 0.97 0.04 11.73
CA ALA A 180 0.86 0.29 13.17
C ALA A 180 1.37 1.69 13.55
N ALA A 181 1.04 2.16 14.75
CA ALA A 181 1.44 3.48 15.24
C ALA A 181 2.96 3.71 15.33
N ASP A 182 3.74 2.63 15.49
CA ASP A 182 5.20 2.64 15.50
C ASP A 182 5.82 2.58 14.08
N GLY A 183 4.97 2.55 13.03
CA GLY A 183 5.38 2.46 11.62
C GLY A 183 5.65 1.05 11.13
N THR A 184 5.54 0.02 11.97
CA THR A 184 5.61 -1.37 11.54
C THR A 184 4.40 -1.75 10.69
N THR A 185 4.57 -2.75 9.83
CA THR A 185 3.50 -3.19 8.93
C THR A 185 3.13 -4.65 9.16
N THR A 186 1.84 -4.95 9.05
CA THR A 186 1.30 -6.31 9.22
C THR A 186 0.17 -6.55 8.22
N SER A 187 -0.17 -7.82 7.99
CA SER A 187 -1.34 -8.19 7.18
C SER A 187 -2.60 -8.38 8.03
N THR A 188 -2.46 -8.52 9.35
CA THR A 188 -3.58 -8.75 10.26
C THR A 188 -3.49 -7.87 11.49
N THR A 189 -4.63 -7.45 12.02
CA THR A 189 -4.72 -6.74 13.32
C THR A 189 -6.07 -7.00 13.97
N THR A 190 -6.23 -6.54 15.22
CA THR A 190 -7.53 -6.53 15.91
C THR A 190 -7.95 -5.10 16.21
N ALA A 191 -9.23 -4.81 16.02
CA ALA A 191 -9.83 -3.51 16.31
C ALA A 191 -11.29 -3.67 16.76
N LYS A 192 -11.89 -2.63 17.31
CA LYS A 192 -13.34 -2.58 17.54
C LYS A 192 -14.05 -1.78 16.45
N ILE A 193 -15.35 -1.94 16.32
CA ILE A 193 -16.19 -1.07 15.49
C ILE A 193 -15.96 0.39 15.91
N GLY A 194 -15.80 1.27 14.93
CA GLY A 194 -15.49 2.69 15.11
C GLY A 194 -14.00 3.02 15.18
N ASP A 195 -13.11 2.04 15.32
CA ASP A 195 -11.66 2.30 15.26
C ASP A 195 -11.21 2.61 13.83
N THR A 196 -10.26 3.55 13.73
CA THR A 196 -9.61 3.89 12.46
C THR A 196 -8.34 3.08 12.29
N VAL A 197 -8.23 2.39 11.16
CA VAL A 197 -7.09 1.54 10.80
C VAL A 197 -6.37 2.16 9.61
N PRO A 198 -5.04 2.43 9.70
CA PRO A 198 -4.24 2.91 8.58
C PRO A 198 -3.80 1.77 7.67
N PHE A 199 -3.87 2.01 6.35
CA PHE A 199 -3.48 1.07 5.31
C PHE A 199 -2.41 1.66 4.39
N GLN A 200 -1.63 0.77 3.79
CA GLN A 200 -0.64 1.08 2.77
C GLN A 200 -0.70 0.03 1.67
N PHE A 201 -0.54 0.47 0.41
CA PHE A 201 -0.25 -0.39 -0.73
C PHE A 201 1.00 0.10 -1.43
N LYS A 202 1.98 -0.78 -1.67
CA LYS A 202 3.24 -0.46 -2.34
C LYS A 202 3.52 -1.36 -3.52
N PHE A 203 4.07 -0.78 -4.57
CA PHE A 203 4.54 -1.50 -5.75
C PHE A 203 5.73 -0.79 -6.41
N ASN A 204 6.48 -1.53 -7.24
CA ASN A 204 7.54 -0.99 -8.09
C ASN A 204 6.96 -0.70 -9.47
N ALA A 205 6.93 0.56 -9.83
CA ALA A 205 6.48 1.04 -11.12
C ALA A 205 7.65 1.12 -12.13
N THR A 206 7.33 0.92 -13.42
CA THR A 206 8.24 1.05 -14.53
C THR A 206 7.64 1.94 -15.61
N ASN A 207 8.45 2.42 -16.55
CA ASN A 207 7.99 3.29 -17.65
C ASN A 207 7.56 2.49 -18.88
N PHE A 208 8.12 1.29 -19.04
CA PHE A 208 7.88 0.43 -20.18
C PHE A 208 7.63 -1.00 -19.72
N VAL A 209 6.91 -1.75 -20.53
CA VAL A 209 6.67 -3.19 -20.36
C VAL A 209 6.95 -3.92 -21.64
N THR A 210 7.31 -5.20 -21.53
CA THR A 210 7.34 -6.11 -22.67
C THR A 210 5.98 -6.81 -22.75
N ALA A 211 5.23 -6.57 -23.81
CA ALA A 211 3.97 -7.25 -24.06
C ALA A 211 4.19 -8.73 -24.42
N ALA A 212 3.11 -9.54 -24.38
CA ALA A 212 3.18 -10.97 -24.69
C ALA A 212 3.66 -11.27 -26.11
N ASP A 213 3.46 -10.33 -27.05
CA ASP A 213 3.97 -10.38 -28.43
C ASP A 213 5.42 -9.91 -28.57
N VAL A 214 6.15 -9.77 -27.46
CA VAL A 214 7.51 -9.27 -27.31
C VAL A 214 7.74 -7.82 -27.80
N THR A 215 6.67 -7.06 -28.00
CA THR A 215 6.77 -5.61 -28.27
C THR A 215 6.98 -4.82 -26.99
N THR A 216 7.75 -3.73 -27.06
CA THR A 216 7.91 -2.81 -25.94
C THR A 216 6.81 -1.78 -25.99
N LYS A 217 5.98 -1.73 -24.94
CA LYS A 217 4.94 -0.73 -24.77
C LYS A 217 5.29 0.25 -23.67
N GLN A 218 4.91 1.51 -23.87
CA GLN A 218 5.06 2.56 -22.86
C GLN A 218 3.85 2.58 -21.93
N ILE A 219 4.07 2.64 -20.64
CA ILE A 219 2.98 2.74 -19.67
C ILE A 219 2.45 4.18 -19.68
N LYS A 220 1.14 4.31 -19.86
CA LYS A 220 0.40 5.57 -19.85
C LYS A 220 -0.11 5.94 -18.47
N SER A 221 -0.60 4.96 -17.73
CA SER A 221 -1.20 5.14 -16.41
C SER A 221 -1.15 3.85 -15.58
N TYR A 222 -1.15 4.01 -14.26
CA TYR A 222 -1.41 2.92 -13.31
C TYR A 222 -2.77 3.09 -12.68
N THR A 223 -3.45 1.97 -12.42
CA THR A 223 -4.73 1.94 -11.72
C THR A 223 -4.60 1.03 -10.51
N ILE A 224 -4.86 1.57 -9.35
CA ILE A 224 -4.94 0.83 -8.09
C ILE A 224 -6.41 0.80 -7.69
N THR A 225 -6.95 -0.39 -7.46
CA THR A 225 -8.30 -0.58 -6.97
C THR A 225 -8.25 -1.21 -5.60
N ASP A 226 -9.00 -0.65 -4.66
CA ASP A 226 -9.05 -1.11 -3.27
C ASP A 226 -10.50 -1.45 -2.91
N THR A 227 -10.73 -2.69 -2.48
CA THR A 227 -12.07 -3.23 -2.21
C THR A 227 -12.18 -3.55 -0.71
N PRO A 228 -12.79 -2.66 0.08
CA PRO A 228 -13.04 -2.89 1.49
C PRO A 228 -14.28 -3.76 1.71
N THR A 229 -14.26 -4.58 2.74
CA THR A 229 -15.41 -5.28 3.28
C THR A 229 -15.49 -5.01 4.78
N ALA A 230 -16.63 -4.57 5.25
CA ALA A 230 -16.84 -4.15 6.65
C ALA A 230 -15.90 -3.01 7.12
N LEU A 231 -15.41 -2.21 6.17
CA LEU A 231 -14.57 -1.04 6.36
C LEU A 231 -15.12 0.12 5.54
N THR A 232 -15.00 1.34 6.06
CA THR A 232 -15.36 2.57 5.37
C THR A 232 -14.12 3.42 5.18
N ILE A 233 -13.64 3.61 3.94
CA ILE A 233 -12.43 4.38 3.65
C ILE A 233 -12.68 5.88 3.91
N ASN A 234 -11.75 6.53 4.62
CA ASN A 234 -11.73 7.98 4.80
C ASN A 234 -11.23 8.64 3.51
N GLN A 235 -12.11 9.18 2.71
CA GLN A 235 -11.84 9.66 1.35
C GLN A 235 -10.76 10.74 1.29
N ASP A 236 -10.70 11.61 2.32
CA ASP A 236 -9.73 12.71 2.40
C ASP A 236 -8.34 12.28 2.93
N SER A 237 -8.21 11.02 3.34
CA SER A 237 -6.96 10.49 3.89
C SER A 237 -6.01 9.91 2.85
N VAL A 238 -6.44 9.84 1.58
CA VAL A 238 -5.67 9.19 0.50
C VAL A 238 -4.47 10.04 0.10
N VAL A 239 -3.27 9.49 0.27
CA VAL A 239 -2.00 10.12 -0.11
C VAL A 239 -1.23 9.17 -1.02
N VAL A 240 -0.75 9.68 -2.15
CA VAL A 240 0.08 8.94 -3.11
C VAL A 240 1.48 9.52 -3.14
N LYS A 241 2.50 8.65 -3.11
CA LYS A 241 3.92 9.03 -3.26
C LYS A 241 4.55 8.22 -4.38
N VAL A 242 5.45 8.86 -5.13
CA VAL A 242 6.35 8.22 -6.09
C VAL A 242 7.78 8.52 -5.65
N GLY A 243 8.49 7.50 -5.20
CA GLY A 243 9.74 7.67 -4.48
C GLY A 243 9.52 8.55 -3.24
N THR A 244 10.21 9.68 -3.17
CA THR A 244 10.07 10.67 -2.08
C THR A 244 9.05 11.77 -2.36
N LYS A 245 8.57 11.91 -3.63
CA LYS A 245 7.63 12.96 -4.04
C LYS A 245 6.21 12.61 -3.59
N ILE A 246 5.57 13.51 -2.84
CA ILE A 246 4.12 13.46 -2.60
C ILE A 246 3.42 14.05 -3.81
N LEU A 247 2.44 13.31 -4.35
CA LEU A 247 1.67 13.71 -5.52
C LEU A 247 0.48 14.60 -5.11
N ILE A 248 0.02 15.41 -6.07
CA ILE A 248 -1.12 16.32 -5.89
C ILE A 248 -2.37 15.67 -6.52
N LYS A 249 -3.39 15.46 -5.68
CA LYS A 249 -4.71 14.96 -6.15
C LYS A 249 -5.28 15.90 -7.20
N ASP A 250 -5.98 15.32 -8.19
CA ASP A 250 -6.62 15.99 -9.33
C ASP A 250 -5.63 16.70 -10.30
N GLN A 251 -4.31 16.55 -10.06
CA GLN A 251 -3.25 16.99 -10.95
C GLN A 251 -2.37 15.80 -11.39
N ASP A 252 -1.77 15.09 -10.44
CA ASP A 252 -0.87 13.96 -10.69
C ASP A 252 -1.63 12.63 -10.69
N TYR A 253 -2.74 12.53 -9.95
CA TYR A 253 -3.60 11.35 -9.84
C TYR A 253 -5.05 11.73 -9.54
N THR A 254 -5.97 10.83 -9.84
CA THR A 254 -7.39 10.96 -9.47
C THR A 254 -7.79 9.85 -8.50
N VAL A 255 -8.78 10.14 -7.64
CA VAL A 255 -9.40 9.17 -6.73
C VAL A 255 -10.90 9.20 -6.92
N SER A 256 -11.50 8.05 -7.09
CA SER A 256 -12.96 7.88 -7.16
C SER A 256 -13.41 6.74 -6.24
N PHE A 257 -14.65 6.83 -5.80
CA PHE A 257 -15.33 5.81 -4.99
C PHE A 257 -16.63 5.43 -5.66
N ASP A 258 -16.93 4.14 -5.69
CA ASP A 258 -18.23 3.68 -6.15
C ASP A 258 -19.23 3.57 -4.97
N ASN A 259 -20.46 3.14 -5.27
CA ASN A 259 -21.53 2.99 -4.29
C ASN A 259 -21.32 1.85 -3.28
N THR A 260 -20.33 1.00 -3.49
CA THR A 260 -19.92 -0.07 -2.55
C THR A 260 -18.77 0.37 -1.63
N GLY A 261 -18.26 1.58 -1.82
CA GLY A 261 -17.09 2.10 -1.09
C GLY A 261 -15.74 1.66 -1.67
N LYS A 262 -15.74 0.97 -2.81
CA LYS A 262 -14.54 0.57 -3.54
C LYS A 262 -13.82 1.82 -4.05
N MET A 263 -12.54 1.96 -3.69
CA MET A 263 -11.68 3.05 -4.12
C MET A 263 -10.95 2.69 -5.41
N THR A 264 -10.88 3.64 -6.33
CA THR A 264 -10.02 3.55 -7.52
C THR A 264 -9.10 4.77 -7.58
N VAL A 265 -7.79 4.53 -7.62
CA VAL A 265 -6.74 5.54 -7.78
C VAL A 265 -6.13 5.37 -9.16
N VAL A 266 -6.14 6.42 -9.99
CA VAL A 266 -5.50 6.40 -11.31
C VAL A 266 -4.35 7.40 -11.32
N LEU A 267 -3.13 6.89 -11.56
CA LEU A 267 -1.92 7.70 -11.66
C LEU A 267 -1.58 7.97 -13.12
N THR A 268 -1.42 9.24 -13.47
CA THR A 268 -0.87 9.64 -14.78
C THR A 268 0.64 9.35 -14.81
N TRP A 269 1.12 8.68 -15.88
CA TRP A 269 2.50 8.23 -15.95
C TRP A 269 3.32 8.87 -17.09
N ILE A 270 2.65 9.59 -18.00
CA ILE A 270 3.25 10.32 -19.11
C ILE A 270 2.80 11.77 -19.12
N LYS A 271 3.63 12.67 -19.67
CA LYS A 271 3.28 14.06 -19.94
C LYS A 271 2.47 14.18 -21.23
N ALA A 272 1.97 15.39 -21.50
CA ALA A 272 1.25 15.69 -22.74
C ALA A 272 2.10 15.44 -24.02
N ASP A 273 3.42 15.64 -23.92
CA ASP A 273 4.38 15.34 -24.99
C ASP A 273 4.78 13.85 -25.08
N LYS A 274 4.08 12.98 -24.32
CA LYS A 274 4.33 11.53 -24.22
C LYS A 274 5.64 11.13 -23.55
N SER A 275 6.44 12.09 -23.08
CA SER A 275 7.61 11.75 -22.27
C SER A 275 7.18 11.22 -20.90
N THR A 276 8.03 10.41 -20.27
CA THR A 276 7.78 9.87 -18.93
C THR A 276 7.90 10.98 -17.88
N ILE A 277 7.08 10.88 -16.81
CA ILE A 277 7.11 11.83 -15.71
C ILE A 277 8.18 11.45 -14.69
N TYR A 278 8.36 10.14 -14.46
CA TYR A 278 9.19 9.60 -13.38
C TYR A 278 10.34 8.79 -13.93
N ASN A 279 11.40 8.66 -13.12
CA ASN A 279 12.45 7.67 -13.35
C ASN A 279 11.94 6.25 -13.08
N SER A 280 12.58 5.25 -13.65
CA SER A 280 12.14 3.87 -13.59
C SER A 280 13.34 2.92 -13.39
N PRO A 281 13.24 1.85 -12.59
CA PRO A 281 12.09 1.53 -11.71
C PRO A 281 11.97 2.47 -10.50
N ILE A 282 10.77 2.65 -9.96
CA ILE A 282 10.55 3.51 -8.81
C ILE A 282 9.42 2.95 -7.91
N GLU A 283 9.58 3.07 -6.59
CA GLU A 283 8.53 2.68 -5.65
C GLU A 283 7.38 3.68 -5.70
N VAL A 284 6.17 3.17 -5.74
CA VAL A 284 4.92 3.91 -5.54
C VAL A 284 4.26 3.40 -4.27
N SER A 285 3.79 4.32 -3.44
CA SER A 285 3.00 4.00 -2.25
C SER A 285 1.69 4.79 -2.22
N VAL A 286 0.60 4.09 -1.93
CA VAL A 286 -0.72 4.66 -1.65
C VAL A 286 -1.03 4.39 -0.19
N THR A 287 -1.27 5.44 0.59
CA THR A 287 -1.60 5.35 2.02
C THR A 287 -2.95 6.02 2.28
N TYR A 288 -3.72 5.47 3.18
CA TYR A 288 -5.03 5.99 3.59
C TYR A 288 -5.46 5.32 4.89
N SER A 289 -6.60 5.72 5.44
CA SER A 289 -7.21 5.09 6.60
C SER A 289 -8.65 4.66 6.31
N ALA A 290 -9.12 3.66 7.04
CA ALA A 290 -10.53 3.26 7.01
C ALA A 290 -11.05 3.01 8.42
N VAL A 291 -12.35 3.23 8.63
CA VAL A 291 -13.04 2.97 9.89
C VAL A 291 -13.67 1.59 9.82
N VAL A 292 -13.49 0.79 10.86
CA VAL A 292 -14.19 -0.50 11.03
C VAL A 292 -15.67 -0.21 11.25
N ASN A 293 -16.53 -0.65 10.34
CA ASN A 293 -17.97 -0.38 10.41
C ASN A 293 -18.76 -1.54 11.06
N LYS A 294 -20.05 -1.36 11.25
CA LYS A 294 -20.95 -2.31 11.94
C LYS A 294 -21.01 -3.70 11.31
N ASP A 295 -20.67 -3.83 10.02
CA ASP A 295 -20.70 -5.12 9.33
C ASP A 295 -19.54 -6.04 9.78
N ALA A 296 -18.52 -5.47 10.47
CA ALA A 296 -17.45 -6.23 11.10
C ALA A 296 -17.86 -6.97 12.39
N LYS A 297 -19.12 -6.85 12.82
CA LYS A 297 -19.61 -7.47 14.08
C LYS A 297 -19.45 -9.00 14.10
N GLU A 298 -19.39 -9.66 12.95
CA GLU A 298 -19.27 -11.13 12.85
C GLU A 298 -17.81 -11.63 12.89
N GLY A 299 -16.84 -10.74 13.03
CA GLY A 299 -15.46 -11.11 13.33
C GLY A 299 -14.41 -10.59 12.35
N GLU A 300 -14.71 -10.40 11.08
CA GLU A 300 -13.69 -10.01 10.09
C GLU A 300 -14.12 -8.81 9.24
N ALA A 301 -13.17 -7.89 9.07
CA ALA A 301 -13.19 -6.86 8.07
C ALA A 301 -11.96 -7.05 7.17
N THR A 302 -12.14 -7.11 5.87
CA THR A 302 -11.06 -7.36 4.91
C THR A 302 -10.86 -6.18 3.98
N ASN A 303 -9.65 -6.05 3.47
CA ASN A 303 -9.34 -5.02 2.48
C ASN A 303 -8.35 -5.56 1.44
N THR A 304 -8.78 -5.63 0.18
CA THR A 304 -8.01 -6.22 -0.91
C THR A 304 -7.71 -5.16 -1.96
N ALA A 305 -6.42 -5.03 -2.33
CA ALA A 305 -5.97 -4.14 -3.39
C ALA A 305 -5.64 -4.91 -4.66
N THR A 306 -5.88 -4.30 -5.83
CA THR A 306 -5.39 -4.78 -7.13
C THR A 306 -4.63 -3.67 -7.83
N LEU A 307 -3.64 -4.05 -8.63
CA LEU A 307 -2.85 -3.14 -9.45
C LEU A 307 -3.02 -3.51 -10.92
N GLY A 308 -3.18 -2.53 -11.76
CA GLY A 308 -3.14 -2.67 -13.21
C GLY A 308 -2.49 -1.47 -13.87
N TYR A 309 -2.16 -1.59 -15.16
CA TYR A 309 -1.62 -0.50 -15.96
C TYR A 309 -2.24 -0.50 -17.36
N ASN A 310 -2.31 0.70 -17.95
CA ASN A 310 -2.59 0.87 -19.38
C ASN A 310 -1.28 1.25 -20.08
N SER A 311 -1.01 0.58 -21.18
CA SER A 311 0.18 0.82 -22.00
C SER A 311 -0.20 0.94 -23.48
N PHE A 312 0.67 1.56 -24.26
CA PHE A 312 0.52 1.74 -25.70
C PHE A 312 1.84 1.51 -26.43
N ASP A 313 1.75 1.14 -27.70
CA ASP A 313 2.92 1.09 -28.59
C ASP A 313 3.26 2.52 -29.04
N PRO A 314 4.41 3.09 -28.63
CA PRO A 314 4.78 4.45 -29.00
C PRO A 314 5.06 4.64 -30.49
N THR A 315 5.17 3.55 -31.25
CA THR A 315 5.40 3.58 -32.70
C THR A 315 4.11 3.40 -33.51
N ASN A 316 3.00 3.03 -32.84
CA ASN A 316 1.71 2.78 -33.50
C ASN A 316 0.65 3.80 -33.03
N PRO A 317 0.42 4.89 -33.79
CA PRO A 317 -0.60 5.91 -33.42
C PRO A 317 -2.05 5.40 -33.45
N THR A 318 -2.29 4.19 -33.96
CA THR A 318 -3.63 3.56 -33.96
C THR A 318 -3.82 2.57 -32.79
N ASP A 319 -2.81 2.39 -31.91
CA ASP A 319 -2.99 1.60 -30.68
C ASP A 319 -4.17 2.17 -29.89
N PRO A 320 -5.08 1.33 -29.38
CA PRO A 320 -6.28 1.78 -28.65
C PRO A 320 -6.01 2.75 -27.49
N ASN A 321 -4.86 2.60 -26.85
CA ASN A 321 -4.46 3.46 -25.73
C ASN A 321 -3.48 4.57 -26.13
N HIS A 322 -3.10 4.69 -27.41
CA HIS A 322 -2.16 5.71 -27.85
C HIS A 322 -2.74 7.12 -27.63
N PRO A 323 -2.01 8.07 -27.04
CA PRO A 323 -2.52 9.41 -26.76
C PRO A 323 -3.00 10.18 -27.97
N ASP A 324 -2.40 9.95 -29.16
CA ASP A 324 -2.76 10.61 -30.42
C ASP A 324 -3.82 9.84 -31.23
N ASN A 325 -4.33 8.73 -30.73
CA ASN A 325 -5.39 8.00 -31.44
C ASN A 325 -6.66 8.88 -31.49
N PRO A 326 -7.14 9.26 -32.69
CA PRO A 326 -8.35 10.09 -32.80
C PRO A 326 -9.64 9.36 -32.39
N ASN A 327 -9.59 8.03 -32.32
CA ASN A 327 -10.71 7.18 -31.90
C ASN A 327 -10.23 6.19 -30.82
N PRO A 328 -9.87 6.68 -29.61
CA PRO A 328 -9.36 5.79 -28.57
C PRO A 328 -10.47 4.84 -28.12
N THR A 329 -10.13 3.56 -28.02
CA THR A 329 -10.98 2.56 -27.39
C THR A 329 -10.27 2.13 -26.09
N PRO A 330 -10.58 2.75 -24.94
CA PRO A 330 -9.95 2.42 -23.68
C PRO A 330 -10.09 0.93 -23.39
N THR A 331 -8.98 0.29 -23.04
CA THR A 331 -8.95 -1.10 -22.62
C THR A 331 -8.91 -1.18 -21.10
N ASP A 332 -9.37 -2.30 -20.55
CA ASP A 332 -9.18 -2.57 -19.13
C ASP A 332 -7.68 -2.59 -18.79
N PRO A 333 -7.29 -2.11 -17.59
CA PRO A 333 -5.90 -2.16 -17.17
C PRO A 333 -5.37 -3.60 -17.16
N THR A 334 -4.17 -3.79 -17.72
CA THR A 334 -3.47 -5.08 -17.64
C THR A 334 -3.09 -5.35 -16.18
N PRO A 335 -3.51 -6.47 -15.57
CA PRO A 335 -3.28 -6.74 -14.17
C PRO A 335 -1.80 -7.02 -13.87
N VAL A 336 -1.35 -6.55 -12.70
CA VAL A 336 -0.06 -6.91 -12.10
C VAL A 336 -0.36 -7.78 -10.89
N ASN A 337 -0.07 -9.06 -10.99
CA ASN A 337 -0.31 -9.99 -9.90
C ASN A 337 0.85 -9.97 -8.90
N PRO A 338 0.58 -10.06 -7.59
CA PRO A 338 1.61 -10.29 -6.60
C PRO A 338 2.22 -11.69 -6.78
N LYS A 339 3.39 -11.88 -6.22
CA LYS A 339 4.04 -13.19 -6.18
C LYS A 339 3.24 -14.17 -5.30
N ASP A 340 2.74 -13.68 -4.18
CA ASP A 340 1.83 -14.38 -3.28
C ASP A 340 0.47 -13.66 -3.29
N PRO A 341 -0.66 -14.34 -3.56
CA PRO A 341 -1.99 -13.74 -3.53
C PRO A 341 -2.34 -13.05 -2.21
N ASP A 342 -1.80 -13.54 -1.09
CA ASP A 342 -2.04 -12.96 0.24
C ASP A 342 -1.35 -11.60 0.44
N ASP A 343 -0.40 -11.24 -0.41
CA ASP A 343 0.27 -9.94 -0.36
C ASP A 343 -0.63 -8.75 -0.75
N ASN A 344 -1.81 -9.02 -1.30
CA ASN A 344 -2.76 -7.99 -1.71
C ASN A 344 -3.94 -7.81 -0.75
N SER A 345 -4.01 -8.57 0.33
CA SER A 345 -5.12 -8.53 1.27
C SER A 345 -4.68 -8.31 2.70
N THR A 346 -5.55 -7.69 3.47
CA THR A 346 -5.36 -7.49 4.92
C THR A 346 -6.65 -7.82 5.65
N THR A 347 -6.53 -8.30 6.91
CA THR A 347 -7.67 -8.65 7.76
C THR A 347 -7.61 -7.88 9.07
N VAL A 348 -8.72 -7.26 9.44
CA VAL A 348 -8.95 -6.64 10.74
C VAL A 348 -10.00 -7.49 11.46
N THR A 349 -9.64 -8.09 12.58
CA THR A 349 -10.56 -8.98 13.31
C THR A 349 -11.20 -8.24 14.47
N THR A 350 -12.52 -8.37 14.60
CA THR A 350 -13.27 -7.98 15.78
C THR A 350 -13.59 -9.22 16.62
N HIS A 351 -13.85 -8.99 17.88
CA HIS A 351 -14.07 -10.06 18.86
C HIS A 351 -15.34 -9.82 19.68
N ARG A 352 -15.69 -10.81 20.52
CA ARG A 352 -16.87 -10.82 21.35
C ARG A 352 -16.62 -11.43 22.72
N PHE A 353 -17.52 -11.17 23.65
CA PHE A 353 -17.65 -11.93 24.89
C PHE A 353 -19.11 -12.21 25.21
N THR A 354 -19.35 -13.18 26.07
CA THR A 354 -20.67 -13.49 26.62
C THR A 354 -20.79 -12.92 28.03
N LEU A 355 -21.81 -12.10 28.29
CA LEU A 355 -22.18 -11.64 29.62
C LEU A 355 -23.20 -12.60 30.19
N LYS A 356 -22.91 -13.19 31.36
CA LYS A 356 -23.83 -13.97 32.17
C LYS A 356 -24.10 -13.25 33.48
N LYS A 357 -25.35 -13.01 33.75
CA LYS A 357 -25.80 -12.41 35.01
C LYS A 357 -26.41 -13.49 35.93
N THR A 358 -25.76 -13.75 37.07
CA THR A 358 -26.18 -14.83 37.98
C THR A 358 -26.29 -14.38 39.45
N ASN A 359 -26.89 -15.23 40.28
CA ASN A 359 -26.76 -15.17 41.72
C ASN A 359 -25.62 -16.06 42.24
N GLU A 360 -25.43 -16.15 43.56
CA GLU A 360 -24.42 -17.00 44.20
C GLU A 360 -24.63 -18.51 43.96
N ALA A 361 -25.83 -18.91 43.60
CA ALA A 361 -26.19 -20.30 43.26
C ALA A 361 -26.01 -20.61 41.75
N ASN A 362 -25.48 -19.67 40.96
CA ASN A 362 -25.39 -19.70 39.52
C ASN A 362 -26.72 -19.71 38.74
N ASP A 363 -27.84 -19.34 39.39
CA ASP A 363 -29.09 -19.13 38.67
C ASP A 363 -29.01 -17.85 37.86
N THR A 364 -29.46 -17.88 36.60
CA THR A 364 -29.51 -16.70 35.74
C THR A 364 -30.50 -15.66 36.28
N LEU A 365 -30.05 -14.43 36.40
CA LEU A 365 -30.85 -13.29 36.79
C LEU A 365 -31.18 -12.41 35.59
N THR A 366 -32.39 -11.85 35.57
CA THR A 366 -32.84 -10.86 34.57
C THR A 366 -33.15 -9.52 35.25
N GLY A 367 -33.24 -8.44 34.43
CA GLY A 367 -33.58 -7.10 34.92
C GLY A 367 -32.38 -6.27 35.42
N ALA A 368 -31.17 -6.77 35.31
CA ALA A 368 -29.96 -5.96 35.47
C ALA A 368 -29.64 -5.19 34.17
N GLU A 369 -29.09 -3.99 34.34
CA GLU A 369 -28.64 -3.16 33.23
C GLU A 369 -27.15 -2.81 33.38
N PHE A 370 -26.44 -2.81 32.25
CA PHE A 370 -25.00 -2.55 32.23
C PHE A 370 -24.62 -1.52 31.18
N LYS A 371 -23.49 -0.85 31.42
CA LYS A 371 -22.71 -0.08 30.46
C LYS A 371 -21.29 -0.65 30.35
N LEU A 372 -20.67 -0.48 29.19
CA LEU A 372 -19.33 -0.95 28.93
C LEU A 372 -18.35 0.24 28.89
N TYR A 373 -17.13 0.06 29.44
CA TYR A 373 -16.10 1.11 29.51
C TYR A 373 -14.72 0.56 29.15
N ASP A 374 -13.81 1.46 28.78
CA ASP A 374 -12.41 1.16 28.47
C ASP A 374 -11.50 1.22 29.71
N ALA A 375 -11.99 1.65 30.88
CA ALA A 375 -11.22 1.76 32.10
C ALA A 375 -12.01 1.35 33.35
N SER A 376 -11.30 0.88 34.39
CA SER A 376 -11.89 0.45 35.67
C SER A 376 -12.58 1.57 36.46
N THR A 377 -12.11 2.81 36.27
CA THR A 377 -12.66 4.04 36.83
C THR A 377 -12.50 5.17 35.82
N GLY A 378 -13.48 6.06 35.73
CA GLY A 378 -13.48 7.07 34.67
C GLY A 378 -13.53 6.42 33.29
N GLY A 379 -12.67 6.86 32.34
CA GLY A 379 -12.57 6.32 31.00
C GLY A 379 -13.75 6.68 30.10
N THR A 380 -13.75 6.11 28.89
CA THR A 380 -14.78 6.35 27.87
C THR A 380 -15.79 5.22 27.85
N GLU A 381 -17.09 5.56 27.81
CA GLU A 381 -18.16 4.60 27.58
C GLU A 381 -18.05 4.03 26.17
N ILE A 382 -17.98 2.71 26.05
CA ILE A 382 -18.10 1.99 24.79
C ILE A 382 -19.58 1.75 24.53
N LYS A 383 -20.19 2.65 23.77
CA LYS A 383 -21.63 2.57 23.45
C LYS A 383 -21.93 1.30 22.67
N VAL A 384 -23.07 0.68 22.93
CA VAL A 384 -23.54 -0.52 22.22
C VAL A 384 -24.94 -0.31 21.70
N VAL A 385 -25.28 -1.04 20.64
CA VAL A 385 -26.62 -1.10 20.03
C VAL A 385 -27.12 -2.54 20.10
N LYS A 386 -28.40 -2.72 20.38
CA LYS A 386 -29.04 -4.04 20.38
C LYS A 386 -29.45 -4.42 18.97
N ASP A 387 -28.93 -5.54 18.48
CA ASP A 387 -29.30 -6.11 17.18
C ASP A 387 -30.62 -6.88 17.25
N THR A 388 -31.22 -7.16 16.10
CA THR A 388 -32.51 -7.85 15.97
C THR A 388 -32.47 -9.29 16.48
N ASP A 389 -31.29 -9.92 16.56
CA ASP A 389 -31.07 -11.27 17.09
C ASP A 389 -30.94 -11.30 18.63
N GLY A 390 -31.07 -10.13 19.28
CA GLY A 390 -30.96 -9.98 20.74
C GLY A 390 -29.52 -9.87 21.25
N THR A 391 -28.50 -9.93 20.38
CA THR A 391 -27.12 -9.63 20.74
C THR A 391 -26.87 -8.11 20.76
N TYR A 392 -25.76 -7.70 21.33
CA TYR A 392 -25.31 -6.32 21.28
C TYR A 392 -24.03 -6.22 20.44
N ARG A 393 -23.84 -5.10 19.75
CA ARG A 393 -22.59 -4.75 19.08
C ARG A 393 -22.13 -3.36 19.50
N VAL A 394 -20.86 -3.07 19.35
CA VAL A 394 -20.35 -1.70 19.51
C VAL A 394 -21.04 -0.78 18.51
N ALA A 395 -21.45 0.40 18.98
CA ALA A 395 -22.14 1.41 18.18
C ALA A 395 -21.16 2.13 17.24
N GLU A 396 -21.62 2.51 16.05
CA GLU A 396 -20.93 3.47 15.20
C GLU A 396 -21.05 4.89 15.77
N ALA A 397 -20.24 5.82 15.29
CA ALA A 397 -20.18 7.20 15.82
C ALA A 397 -21.50 7.97 15.73
N ASN A 398 -22.36 7.62 14.77
CA ASN A 398 -23.67 8.24 14.52
C ASN A 398 -24.84 7.49 15.18
N GLU A 399 -24.58 6.42 15.93
CA GLU A 399 -25.61 5.63 16.58
C GLU A 399 -25.74 6.01 18.07
N GLU A 400 -26.96 6.08 18.56
CA GLU A 400 -27.20 6.25 19.99
C GLU A 400 -27.03 4.92 20.73
N GLY A 401 -26.25 4.93 21.81
CA GLY A 401 -26.01 3.75 22.61
C GLY A 401 -27.26 3.43 23.49
N VAL A 402 -27.41 2.14 23.77
CA VAL A 402 -28.41 1.62 24.71
C VAL A 402 -27.72 0.92 25.88
N VAL A 403 -28.43 0.73 27.00
CA VAL A 403 -27.98 -0.12 28.10
C VAL A 403 -28.03 -1.59 27.69
N ILE A 404 -27.10 -2.40 28.21
CA ILE A 404 -27.08 -3.86 28.03
C ILE A 404 -28.04 -4.45 29.06
N GLU A 405 -29.17 -4.98 28.62
CA GLU A 405 -30.09 -5.72 29.46
C GLU A 405 -29.56 -7.14 29.66
N ALA A 406 -29.20 -7.49 30.89
CA ALA A 406 -28.52 -8.74 31.17
C ALA A 406 -29.47 -9.89 31.57
N GLY A 407 -29.15 -11.01 31.13
CA GLY A 407 -29.46 -12.39 31.47
C GLY A 407 -28.26 -13.19 31.00
N GLN A 408 -28.33 -13.72 29.78
CA GLN A 408 -27.17 -14.22 29.05
C GLN A 408 -27.20 -13.59 27.66
N VAL A 409 -26.24 -12.70 27.37
CA VAL A 409 -26.17 -11.95 26.09
C VAL A 409 -24.76 -11.90 25.56
N VAL A 410 -24.62 -11.77 24.23
CA VAL A 410 -23.33 -11.65 23.56
C VAL A 410 -23.11 -10.19 23.16
N ILE A 411 -21.92 -9.68 23.43
CA ILE A 411 -21.45 -8.35 22.98
C ILE A 411 -20.36 -8.55 21.91
N LYS A 412 -20.59 -8.01 20.71
CA LYS A 412 -19.78 -8.21 19.50
C LYS A 412 -19.08 -6.93 19.06
N GLY A 413 -18.14 -7.05 18.10
CA GLY A 413 -17.49 -5.90 17.49
C GLY A 413 -16.44 -5.24 18.37
N LEU A 414 -15.81 -5.97 19.27
CA LEU A 414 -14.81 -5.50 20.22
C LEU A 414 -13.39 -5.79 19.74
N LYS A 415 -12.42 -5.04 20.26
CA LYS A 415 -11.00 -5.33 20.04
C LYS A 415 -10.56 -6.49 20.93
N GLY A 416 -9.90 -7.49 20.33
CA GLY A 416 -9.34 -8.64 21.05
C GLY A 416 -8.10 -8.27 21.88
N THR A 417 -7.72 -9.14 22.81
CA THR A 417 -6.62 -8.96 23.74
C THR A 417 -6.69 -7.63 24.50
N THR A 418 -7.91 -7.19 24.80
CA THR A 418 -8.20 -5.91 25.43
C THR A 418 -9.11 -6.14 26.63
N THR A 419 -8.83 -5.47 27.76
CA THR A 419 -9.68 -5.50 28.94
C THR A 419 -10.72 -4.40 28.85
N TYR A 420 -11.98 -4.78 28.96
CA TYR A 420 -13.13 -3.88 29.10
C TYR A 420 -13.70 -3.98 30.50
N TYR A 421 -14.58 -3.05 30.87
CA TYR A 421 -15.12 -2.94 32.20
C TYR A 421 -16.63 -2.74 32.14
N LEU A 422 -17.38 -3.65 32.81
CA LEU A 422 -18.82 -3.62 32.92
C LEU A 422 -19.21 -2.85 34.18
N GLU A 423 -20.01 -1.82 34.03
CA GLU A 423 -20.65 -1.08 35.14
C GLU A 423 -22.12 -1.52 35.26
N GLU A 424 -22.50 -2.07 36.36
CA GLU A 424 -23.90 -2.34 36.62
C GLU A 424 -24.61 -1.04 37.00
N THR A 425 -25.52 -0.56 36.16
CA THR A 425 -26.28 0.66 36.35
C THR A 425 -27.59 0.41 37.07
N LYS A 426 -28.10 -0.84 37.04
CA LYS A 426 -29.28 -1.30 37.74
C LYS A 426 -29.12 -2.77 38.10
N ALA A 427 -29.33 -3.11 39.37
CA ALA A 427 -29.34 -4.51 39.83
C ALA A 427 -30.72 -5.15 39.62
N PRO A 428 -30.79 -6.51 39.54
CA PRO A 428 -32.05 -7.22 39.60
C PRO A 428 -32.81 -6.93 40.91
N ASP A 429 -34.13 -7.01 40.88
CA ASP A 429 -34.98 -6.78 42.06
C ASP A 429 -34.59 -7.70 43.23
N GLY A 430 -34.35 -7.13 44.40
CA GLY A 430 -33.96 -7.84 45.62
C GLY A 430 -32.45 -8.16 45.72
N TYR A 431 -31.64 -7.66 44.81
CA TYR A 431 -30.18 -7.82 44.80
C TYR A 431 -29.46 -6.48 44.99
N ASN A 432 -28.24 -6.55 45.55
CA ASN A 432 -27.39 -5.38 45.71
C ASN A 432 -26.65 -5.08 44.41
N ILE A 433 -26.62 -3.79 44.05
CA ILE A 433 -25.82 -3.32 42.88
C ILE A 433 -24.33 -3.46 43.14
N LEU A 434 -23.53 -3.74 42.08
CA LEU A 434 -22.08 -3.76 42.16
C LEU A 434 -21.53 -2.37 42.46
N THR A 435 -20.62 -2.27 43.40
CA THR A 435 -19.95 -1.00 43.77
C THR A 435 -18.75 -0.65 42.91
N LYS A 436 -18.30 -1.60 42.09
CA LYS A 436 -17.15 -1.45 41.19
C LYS A 436 -17.45 -2.12 39.86
N ARG A 437 -16.82 -1.61 38.79
CA ARG A 437 -16.85 -2.22 37.46
C ARG A 437 -16.21 -3.61 37.49
N GLN A 438 -16.82 -4.54 36.79
CA GLN A 438 -16.30 -5.89 36.55
C GLN A 438 -15.41 -5.90 35.31
N ALA A 439 -14.15 -6.29 35.45
CA ALA A 439 -13.24 -6.44 34.33
C ALA A 439 -13.56 -7.71 33.50
N ILE A 440 -13.46 -7.61 32.19
CA ILE A 440 -13.50 -8.71 31.23
C ILE A 440 -12.39 -8.55 30.20
N GLU A 441 -11.53 -9.55 30.09
CA GLU A 441 -10.54 -9.63 29.01
C GLU A 441 -11.17 -10.33 27.82
N VAL A 442 -11.27 -9.62 26.68
CA VAL A 442 -11.77 -10.16 25.42
C VAL A 442 -10.64 -10.92 24.74
N THR A 443 -10.78 -12.24 24.65
CA THR A 443 -9.77 -13.14 24.07
C THR A 443 -9.88 -13.23 22.55
N SER A 444 -8.80 -13.63 21.89
CA SER A 444 -8.74 -13.76 20.42
C SER A 444 -9.55 -14.96 19.89
N ASP A 445 -9.86 -15.94 20.75
CA ASP A 445 -10.63 -17.14 20.41
C ASP A 445 -12.14 -16.99 20.59
N ASN A 446 -12.60 -15.79 21.00
CA ASN A 446 -14.02 -15.47 21.22
C ASN A 446 -14.72 -16.33 22.30
N THR A 447 -13.96 -16.90 23.24
CA THR A 447 -14.49 -17.73 24.34
C THR A 447 -14.69 -16.97 25.65
N ALA A 448 -14.36 -15.68 25.69
CA ALA A 448 -14.44 -14.87 26.89
C ALA A 448 -15.87 -14.81 27.45
N GLU A 449 -15.99 -15.04 28.78
CA GLU A 449 -17.24 -14.94 29.53
C GLU A 449 -17.08 -14.01 30.72
N ALA A 450 -18.00 -13.05 30.86
CA ALA A 450 -18.14 -12.24 32.05
C ALA A 450 -19.29 -12.81 32.94
N ASN A 451 -18.96 -13.59 33.95
CA ASN A 451 -19.95 -14.01 34.92
C ASN A 451 -20.07 -12.95 36.05
N VAL A 452 -21.15 -12.19 36.01
CA VAL A 452 -21.41 -11.11 36.98
C VAL A 452 -22.40 -11.60 38.01
N VAL A 453 -21.92 -11.75 39.24
CA VAL A 453 -22.71 -12.31 40.35
C VAL A 453 -23.23 -11.20 41.24
N ASN A 454 -24.56 -11.13 41.48
CA ASN A 454 -25.15 -10.29 42.52
C ASN A 454 -25.52 -11.13 43.74
N LYS A 455 -25.38 -10.48 44.91
CA LYS A 455 -25.79 -11.02 46.19
C LYS A 455 -27.17 -10.46 46.57
N LYS A 456 -28.01 -11.31 47.14
CA LYS A 456 -29.28 -10.84 47.70
C LYS A 456 -29.01 -9.70 48.70
N GLY A 457 -29.77 -8.65 48.57
CA GLY A 457 -29.79 -7.58 49.57
C GLY A 457 -30.16 -8.18 50.93
N GLY A 458 -29.26 -8.10 51.89
CA GLY A 458 -29.65 -8.36 53.28
C GLY A 458 -30.72 -7.35 53.64
N LEU A 459 -31.82 -7.81 54.22
CA LEU A 459 -32.70 -6.87 54.89
C LEU A 459 -31.82 -6.11 55.89
N LEU A 460 -31.56 -4.82 55.65
CA LEU A 460 -30.98 -3.98 56.69
C LEU A 460 -31.91 -4.12 57.88
N PRO A 461 -31.42 -4.48 59.09
CA PRO A 461 -32.25 -4.50 60.26
C PRO A 461 -32.92 -3.13 60.28
N SER A 462 -34.25 -3.13 60.22
CA SER A 462 -35.03 -1.91 60.40
C SER A 462 -34.73 -1.41 61.80
N THR A 463 -33.77 -0.49 61.94
CA THR A 463 -33.46 0.15 63.25
C THR A 463 -34.59 0.99 63.80
N GLY A 464 -35.72 1.04 63.07
CA GLY A 464 -36.90 1.82 63.44
C GLY A 464 -38.05 1.05 64.08
N SER A 465 -38.12 -0.30 64.00
CA SER A 465 -39.35 -1.01 64.41
C SER A 465 -39.28 -1.67 65.80
N ILE A 466 -38.21 -2.36 66.14
CA ILE A 466 -38.10 -3.09 67.41
C ILE A 466 -37.41 -2.23 68.47
N GLY A 467 -36.35 -1.50 68.10
CA GLY A 467 -35.63 -0.64 69.03
C GLY A 467 -36.44 0.51 69.59
N THR A 468 -37.16 1.23 68.73
CA THR A 468 -38.04 2.33 69.17
C THR A 468 -39.22 1.86 70.05
N THR A 469 -39.83 0.72 69.74
CA THR A 469 -40.90 0.14 70.56
C THR A 469 -40.37 -0.29 71.94
N MET A 470 -39.15 -0.89 71.97
CA MET A 470 -38.51 -1.21 73.26
C MET A 470 -38.14 0.04 74.07
N PHE A 471 -37.65 1.10 73.42
CA PHE A 471 -37.41 2.38 74.13
C PHE A 471 -38.67 3.06 74.61
N TYR A 472 -39.76 3.07 73.85
CA TYR A 472 -41.07 3.59 74.33
C TYR A 472 -41.63 2.73 75.44
N LEU A 473 -41.54 1.40 75.40
CA LEU A 473 -42.01 0.50 76.43
C LEU A 473 -41.21 0.70 77.72
N SER A 474 -39.89 0.72 77.62
CA SER A 474 -39.02 0.96 78.79
C SER A 474 -39.21 2.37 79.38
N GLY A 475 -39.38 3.38 78.55
CA GLY A 475 -39.69 4.75 78.98
C GLY A 475 -41.05 4.85 79.68
N ALA A 476 -42.09 4.18 79.17
CA ALA A 476 -43.40 4.13 79.78
C ALA A 476 -43.37 3.43 81.16
N VAL A 477 -42.65 2.32 81.31
CA VAL A 477 -42.46 1.60 82.56
C VAL A 477 -41.73 2.47 83.59
N MET A 478 -40.68 3.21 83.20
CA MET A 478 -39.98 4.13 84.08
C MET A 478 -40.89 5.31 84.58
N LEU A 479 -41.71 5.88 83.66
CA LEU A 479 -42.65 6.94 83.99
C LEU A 479 -43.69 6.45 84.98
N ILE A 480 -44.26 5.25 84.80
CA ILE A 480 -45.21 4.62 85.72
C ILE A 480 -44.55 4.38 87.08
N GLY A 481 -43.33 3.85 87.10
CA GLY A 481 -42.54 3.63 88.31
C GLY A 481 -42.25 4.93 89.05
N ALA A 482 -41.90 5.99 88.38
CA ALA A 482 -41.65 7.30 88.93
C ALA A 482 -42.97 7.92 89.54
N PHE A 483 -44.08 7.72 88.81
CA PHE A 483 -45.38 8.17 89.30
C PHE A 483 -45.81 7.43 90.58
N ILE A 484 -45.66 6.12 90.57
CA ILE A 484 -45.97 5.30 91.80
C ILE A 484 -45.06 5.72 92.97
N PHE A 485 -43.76 5.93 92.71
CA PHE A 485 -42.80 6.39 93.68
C PHE A 485 -43.19 7.79 94.27
N MET A 486 -43.57 8.73 93.38
CA MET A 486 -44.06 10.05 93.85
C MET A 486 -45.32 10.00 94.64
N VAL A 487 -46.32 9.18 94.29
CA VAL A 487 -47.55 8.97 94.99
C VAL A 487 -47.29 8.32 96.36
N SER A 488 -46.46 7.31 96.42
CA SER A 488 -46.03 6.62 97.62
C SER A 488 -45.32 7.57 98.60
N LYS A 489 -44.36 8.38 98.05
CA LYS A 489 -43.64 9.38 98.86
C LYS A 489 -44.55 10.51 99.45
N ARG A 490 -45.56 10.90 98.67
CA ARG A 490 -46.59 11.86 99.19
C ARG A 490 -47.43 11.24 100.28
N ARG A 491 -47.85 9.98 100.22
CA ARG A 491 -48.58 9.26 101.25
C ARG A 491 -47.78 9.08 102.54
N MET A 492 -46.47 8.82 102.40
CA MET A 492 -45.59 8.68 103.60
C MET A 492 -45.26 10.02 104.28
N LYS A 493 -45.48 11.18 103.63
CA LYS A 493 -45.31 12.50 104.27
C LYS A 493 -46.57 12.99 105.04
N ASN A 494 -47.74 12.32 104.85
CA ASN A 494 -49.03 12.66 105.46
C ASN A 494 -49.45 11.62 106.47
N LEU A 495 -48.56 10.74 106.94
CA LEU A 495 -48.65 9.93 108.16
C LEU A 495 -47.67 10.49 109.21
#